data_8e7de42ae7f6f692fc9bce41954df87b
#
_entry.id   8e7de42ae7f6f692fc9bce41954df87b
#
_cell.length_a   1.000
_cell.length_b   1.000
_cell.length_c   1.000
_cell.angle_alpha   90.00
_cell.angle_beta   90.00
_cell.angle_gamma   90.00
#
_symmetry.space_group_name_H-M   'P 1'
#
loop_
_entity.id
_entity.type
_entity.pdbx_description
1 polymer ?
#
loop_
_entity_poly.entity_id
_entity_poly.type
_entity_poly.pdbx_seq_one_letter_code
_entity_poly.pdbx_strand_id
1 'polypeptide(L)'
;MTIYDIAKEAGVAASTVSRVINNKPGIKAETRQKVQELLKKYNYTPDAAARGLVMQSTKMIGILIVDIRVTHHTESVFVIEKELTKLGYCCITMSTGPEDEKIAEYICLLEQRRVEGVILMGSMFMTDAVKENIRMHLSNIPVVMVNGYLDLPNVSGVIVDEDAGVEQCVGLLFRKNKKKIAYVSESESPSGLNKIQGYRNGMLANGAESDSLWIYYTEDRYLKDGYDVTVRILKEHPDVQGIIYSVDLIAAGGVHAALDQGYAVPDRLALIGIDNSVYGELTMPKLTTLDNKLQELSEVAATLLRMGLEGSIQNKKLMVFSEIIEREST
;
A
#
# COMPACT_ATOMS: atom_id res chain seq x y z
N MET A 1 -34.79 -0.51 -19.98
CA MET A 1 -34.71 -1.34 -21.19
C MET A 1 -33.79 -2.50 -20.95
N THR A 2 -34.19 -3.68 -21.31
CA THR A 2 -33.47 -4.93 -21.08
C THR A 2 -32.89 -5.46 -22.41
N ILE A 3 -31.95 -6.43 -22.32
CA ILE A 3 -31.43 -7.13 -23.51
C ILE A 3 -32.56 -7.81 -24.32
N TYR A 4 -33.62 -8.24 -23.64
CA TYR A 4 -34.79 -8.88 -24.27
C TYR A 4 -35.62 -7.87 -25.09
N ASP A 5 -35.75 -6.63 -24.61
CA ASP A 5 -36.46 -5.58 -25.35
C ASP A 5 -35.72 -5.21 -26.64
N ILE A 6 -34.40 -5.08 -26.58
CA ILE A 6 -33.54 -4.84 -27.75
C ILE A 6 -33.62 -6.01 -28.73
N ALA A 7 -33.59 -7.25 -28.24
CA ALA A 7 -33.70 -8.44 -29.08
C ALA A 7 -35.03 -8.48 -29.82
N LYS A 8 -36.14 -8.13 -29.14
CA LYS A 8 -37.48 -8.07 -29.72
C LYS A 8 -37.58 -7.00 -30.83
N GLU A 9 -37.02 -5.79 -30.57
CA GLU A 9 -37.07 -4.70 -31.59
C GLU A 9 -36.12 -4.98 -32.78
N ALA A 10 -34.98 -5.63 -32.51
CA ALA A 10 -34.06 -6.06 -33.58
C ALA A 10 -34.60 -7.23 -34.42
N GLY A 11 -35.57 -7.99 -33.89
CA GLY A 11 -36.08 -9.21 -34.52
C GLY A 11 -35.11 -10.38 -34.46
N VAL A 12 -34.34 -10.47 -33.36
CA VAL A 12 -33.32 -11.53 -33.14
C VAL A 12 -33.43 -12.11 -31.72
N ALA A 13 -32.77 -13.23 -31.48
CA ALA A 13 -32.69 -13.79 -30.14
C ALA A 13 -31.81 -12.93 -29.21
N ALA A 14 -32.08 -12.92 -27.89
CA ALA A 14 -31.27 -12.22 -26.93
C ALA A 14 -29.80 -12.70 -26.92
N SER A 15 -29.58 -13.97 -27.23
CA SER A 15 -28.22 -14.53 -27.41
C SER A 15 -27.47 -13.88 -28.58
N THR A 16 -28.18 -13.49 -29.66
CA THR A 16 -27.61 -12.75 -30.81
C THR A 16 -27.19 -11.35 -30.39
N VAL A 17 -28.04 -10.62 -29.63
CA VAL A 17 -27.68 -9.32 -29.04
C VAL A 17 -26.46 -9.43 -28.15
N SER A 18 -26.43 -10.42 -27.26
CA SER A 18 -25.26 -10.69 -26.38
C SER A 18 -23.98 -10.93 -27.20
N ARG A 19 -24.05 -11.69 -28.31
CA ARG A 19 -22.90 -11.93 -29.19
C ARG A 19 -22.44 -10.65 -29.90
N VAL A 20 -23.34 -9.75 -30.28
CA VAL A 20 -23.00 -8.45 -30.85
C VAL A 20 -22.30 -7.56 -29.82
N ILE A 21 -22.83 -7.48 -28.59
CA ILE A 21 -22.26 -6.72 -27.48
C ILE A 21 -20.83 -7.18 -27.20
N ASN A 22 -20.62 -8.50 -27.17
CA ASN A 22 -19.32 -9.13 -26.87
C ASN A 22 -18.41 -9.28 -28.11
N ASN A 23 -18.77 -8.65 -29.23
CA ASN A 23 -18.03 -8.68 -30.49
C ASN A 23 -17.65 -10.10 -31.01
N LYS A 24 -18.50 -11.11 -30.69
CA LYS A 24 -18.27 -12.51 -31.13
C LYS A 24 -18.43 -12.65 -32.64
N PRO A 25 -17.64 -13.51 -33.32
CA PRO A 25 -17.79 -13.80 -34.77
C PRO A 25 -19.07 -14.58 -35.06
N GLY A 26 -19.43 -14.64 -36.35
CA GLY A 26 -20.57 -15.43 -36.83
C GLY A 26 -21.92 -14.71 -36.80
N ILE A 27 -21.93 -13.38 -36.70
CA ILE A 27 -23.14 -12.53 -36.84
C ILE A 27 -23.03 -11.77 -38.17
N LYS A 28 -24.09 -11.80 -38.97
CA LYS A 28 -24.18 -11.05 -40.25
C LYS A 28 -23.98 -9.55 -40.00
N ALA A 29 -23.28 -8.87 -40.90
CA ALA A 29 -22.95 -7.44 -40.76
C ALA A 29 -24.20 -6.56 -40.55
N GLU A 30 -25.25 -6.82 -41.33
CA GLU A 30 -26.53 -6.11 -41.24
C GLU A 30 -27.19 -6.28 -39.85
N THR A 31 -27.21 -7.49 -39.33
CA THR A 31 -27.75 -7.77 -37.99
C THR A 31 -26.91 -7.09 -36.90
N ARG A 32 -25.59 -7.09 -37.04
CA ARG A 32 -24.66 -6.43 -36.10
C ARG A 32 -24.95 -4.92 -36.09
N GLN A 33 -25.04 -4.30 -37.26
CA GLN A 33 -25.30 -2.87 -37.38
C GLN A 33 -26.64 -2.49 -36.76
N LYS A 34 -27.74 -3.22 -37.09
CA LYS A 34 -29.07 -2.98 -36.51
C LYS A 34 -29.08 -3.04 -35.00
N VAL A 35 -28.41 -4.06 -34.41
CA VAL A 35 -28.32 -4.19 -32.96
C VAL A 35 -27.51 -3.05 -32.36
N GLN A 36 -26.37 -2.68 -32.96
CA GLN A 36 -25.55 -1.56 -32.49
C GLN A 36 -26.29 -0.22 -32.52
N GLU A 37 -27.11 0.06 -33.55
CA GLU A 37 -27.94 1.25 -33.64
C GLU A 37 -28.98 1.29 -32.50
N LEU A 38 -29.63 0.15 -32.19
CA LEU A 38 -30.58 0.06 -31.09
C LEU A 38 -29.92 0.23 -29.73
N LEU A 39 -28.75 -0.39 -29.52
CA LEU A 39 -27.96 -0.21 -28.29
C LEU A 39 -27.62 1.27 -28.07
N LYS A 40 -27.23 1.98 -29.14
CA LYS A 40 -26.92 3.43 -29.11
C LYS A 40 -28.18 4.26 -28.89
N LYS A 41 -29.26 3.97 -29.63
CA LYS A 41 -30.58 4.68 -29.55
C LYS A 41 -31.10 4.69 -28.11
N TYR A 42 -30.98 3.57 -27.42
CA TYR A 42 -31.50 3.39 -26.06
C TYR A 42 -30.47 3.59 -24.96
N ASN A 43 -29.26 4.04 -25.31
CA ASN A 43 -28.13 4.19 -24.37
C ASN A 43 -28.00 2.95 -23.47
N TYR A 44 -28.13 1.76 -24.07
CA TYR A 44 -28.15 0.50 -23.35
C TYR A 44 -26.74 0.16 -22.84
N THR A 45 -26.58 0.17 -21.55
CA THR A 45 -25.36 -0.34 -20.87
C THR A 45 -25.62 -1.78 -20.43
N PRO A 46 -24.82 -2.75 -20.91
CA PRO A 46 -24.97 -4.14 -20.48
C PRO A 46 -24.77 -4.25 -18.97
N ASP A 47 -25.69 -4.93 -18.29
CA ASP A 47 -25.59 -5.23 -16.87
C ASP A 47 -24.33 -6.06 -16.61
N ALA A 48 -23.41 -5.51 -15.79
CA ALA A 48 -22.15 -6.16 -15.43
C ALA A 48 -22.40 -7.45 -14.62
N ALA A 49 -23.43 -7.46 -13.77
CA ALA A 49 -23.79 -8.64 -12.98
C ALA A 49 -24.34 -9.76 -13.88
N ALA A 50 -25.20 -9.42 -14.86
CA ALA A 50 -25.70 -10.38 -15.84
C ALA A 50 -24.59 -10.94 -16.73
N ARG A 51 -23.59 -10.12 -17.11
CA ARG A 51 -22.40 -10.58 -17.83
C ARG A 51 -21.55 -11.51 -16.98
N GLY A 52 -21.34 -11.16 -15.71
CA GLY A 52 -20.57 -11.96 -14.75
C GLY A 52 -21.14 -13.37 -14.58
N LEU A 53 -22.48 -13.51 -14.53
CA LEU A 53 -23.16 -14.81 -14.48
C LEU A 53 -22.90 -15.67 -15.72
N VAL A 54 -22.89 -15.07 -16.90
CA VAL A 54 -22.66 -15.78 -18.19
C VAL A 54 -21.18 -16.14 -18.37
N MET A 55 -20.28 -15.25 -17.95
CA MET A 55 -18.84 -15.42 -18.10
C MET A 55 -18.18 -16.16 -16.92
N GLN A 56 -18.93 -16.42 -15.86
CA GLN A 56 -18.41 -16.95 -14.58
C GLN A 56 -17.24 -16.11 -14.03
N SER A 57 -17.23 -14.82 -14.29
CA SER A 57 -16.18 -13.88 -13.90
C SER A 57 -16.79 -12.54 -13.50
N THR A 58 -16.49 -12.09 -12.30
CA THR A 58 -16.97 -10.79 -11.77
C THR A 58 -16.07 -9.64 -12.20
N LYS A 59 -14.83 -9.93 -12.59
CA LYS A 59 -13.78 -8.95 -12.85
C LYS A 59 -13.57 -7.99 -11.66
N MET A 60 -13.77 -8.46 -10.44
CA MET A 60 -13.64 -7.66 -9.22
C MET A 60 -12.41 -8.11 -8.43
N ILE A 61 -11.63 -7.14 -7.96
CA ILE A 61 -10.51 -7.33 -7.04
C ILE A 61 -10.81 -6.59 -5.75
N GLY A 62 -10.60 -7.25 -4.60
CA GLY A 62 -10.66 -6.61 -3.29
C GLY A 62 -9.30 -6.05 -2.90
N ILE A 63 -9.27 -4.83 -2.36
CA ILE A 63 -8.07 -4.23 -1.77
C ILE A 63 -8.43 -3.84 -0.34
N LEU A 64 -7.80 -4.49 0.64
CA LEU A 64 -7.94 -4.15 2.06
C LEU A 64 -6.75 -3.31 2.50
N ILE A 65 -7.04 -2.21 3.15
CA ILE A 65 -6.07 -1.29 3.77
C ILE A 65 -6.50 -1.03 5.22
N VAL A 66 -5.57 -0.73 6.09
CA VAL A 66 -5.91 -0.41 7.49
C VAL A 66 -6.64 0.91 7.59
N ASP A 67 -6.10 1.97 6.97
CA ASP A 67 -6.67 3.32 7.02
C ASP A 67 -6.44 4.05 5.69
N ILE A 68 -7.54 4.50 5.06
CA ILE A 68 -7.51 5.23 3.79
C ILE A 68 -6.90 6.62 3.90
N ARG A 69 -6.78 7.17 5.10
CA ARG A 69 -6.16 8.49 5.34
C ARG A 69 -4.63 8.45 5.29
N VAL A 70 -4.05 7.26 5.32
CA VAL A 70 -2.61 7.07 5.23
C VAL A 70 -2.16 7.22 3.78
N THR A 71 -1.36 8.25 3.50
CA THR A 71 -0.98 8.66 2.14
C THR A 71 -0.32 7.53 1.36
N HIS A 72 0.65 6.80 1.94
CA HIS A 72 1.30 5.71 1.24
C HIS A 72 0.35 4.56 0.89
N HIS A 73 -0.71 4.32 1.67
CA HIS A 73 -1.74 3.35 1.30
C HIS A 73 -2.52 3.81 0.06
N THR A 74 -2.96 5.06 0.02
CA THR A 74 -3.75 5.59 -1.10
C THR A 74 -2.95 5.71 -2.39
N GLU A 75 -1.70 6.12 -2.31
CA GLU A 75 -0.79 6.15 -3.45
C GLU A 75 -0.52 4.74 -4.01
N SER A 76 -0.32 3.77 -3.14
CA SER A 76 -0.16 2.36 -3.53
C SER A 76 -1.43 1.82 -4.19
N VAL A 77 -2.62 2.09 -3.62
CA VAL A 77 -3.92 1.72 -4.21
C VAL A 77 -4.05 2.32 -5.61
N PHE A 78 -3.70 3.59 -5.79
CA PHE A 78 -3.76 4.25 -7.10
C PHE A 78 -2.91 3.53 -8.16
N VAL A 79 -1.67 3.17 -7.82
CA VAL A 79 -0.78 2.43 -8.75
C VAL A 79 -1.37 1.06 -9.09
N ILE A 80 -1.81 0.30 -8.08
CA ILE A 80 -2.38 -1.04 -8.24
C ILE A 80 -3.66 -1.00 -9.08
N GLU A 81 -4.58 -0.09 -8.75
CA GLU A 81 -5.84 0.08 -9.48
C GLU A 81 -5.59 0.40 -10.95
N LYS A 82 -4.66 1.32 -11.23
CA LYS A 82 -4.27 1.68 -12.58
C LYS A 82 -3.78 0.47 -13.38
N GLU A 83 -2.95 -0.39 -12.80
CA GLU A 83 -2.44 -1.60 -13.49
C GLU A 83 -3.55 -2.65 -13.70
N LEU A 84 -4.39 -2.88 -12.70
CA LEU A 84 -5.47 -3.88 -12.79
C LEU A 84 -6.61 -3.42 -13.71
N THR A 85 -6.90 -2.13 -13.76
CA THR A 85 -7.91 -1.54 -14.68
C THR A 85 -7.51 -1.74 -16.14
N LYS A 86 -6.22 -1.66 -16.49
CA LYS A 86 -5.74 -1.98 -17.85
C LYS A 86 -6.08 -3.42 -18.28
N LEU A 87 -6.23 -4.32 -17.32
CA LEU A 87 -6.61 -5.72 -17.53
C LEU A 87 -8.13 -5.94 -17.48
N GLY A 88 -8.90 -4.87 -17.31
CA GLY A 88 -10.36 -4.89 -17.24
C GLY A 88 -10.95 -5.30 -15.89
N TYR A 89 -10.15 -5.25 -14.81
CA TYR A 89 -10.63 -5.44 -13.46
C TYR A 89 -11.17 -4.15 -12.85
N CYS A 90 -12.15 -4.28 -11.95
CA CYS A 90 -12.66 -3.22 -11.11
C CYS A 90 -12.19 -3.48 -9.67
N CYS A 91 -11.53 -2.51 -9.04
CA CYS A 91 -11.05 -2.64 -7.67
C CYS A 91 -12.08 -2.09 -6.69
N ILE A 92 -12.29 -2.82 -5.56
CA ILE A 92 -13.04 -2.36 -4.41
C ILE A 92 -12.05 -2.19 -3.27
N THR A 93 -11.80 -0.93 -2.88
CA THR A 93 -10.93 -0.61 -1.75
C THR A 93 -11.75 -0.42 -0.49
N MET A 94 -11.35 -1.08 0.60
CA MET A 94 -12.02 -1.01 1.89
C MET A 94 -11.00 -0.78 3.00
N SER A 95 -11.35 0.15 3.92
CA SER A 95 -10.57 0.48 5.10
C SER A 95 -11.07 -0.33 6.28
N THR A 96 -10.22 -1.22 6.82
CA THR A 96 -10.65 -2.21 7.82
C THR A 96 -10.49 -1.74 9.27
N GLY A 97 -9.59 -0.78 9.53
CA GLY A 97 -9.03 -0.60 10.86
C GLY A 97 -8.01 -1.70 11.17
N PRO A 98 -7.36 -1.65 12.35
CA PRO A 98 -6.33 -2.60 12.76
C PRO A 98 -6.88 -3.84 13.47
N GLU A 99 -8.17 -3.88 13.83
CA GLU A 99 -8.78 -4.94 14.64
C GLU A 99 -9.02 -6.20 13.82
N ASP A 100 -8.51 -7.35 14.30
CA ASP A 100 -8.61 -8.65 13.61
C ASP A 100 -10.06 -9.05 13.30
N GLU A 101 -11.00 -8.75 14.18
CA GLU A 101 -12.43 -9.06 14.00
C GLU A 101 -13.01 -8.31 12.79
N LYS A 102 -12.69 -7.04 12.63
CA LYS A 102 -13.14 -6.25 11.48
C LYS A 102 -12.46 -6.70 10.18
N ILE A 103 -11.17 -7.01 10.24
CA ILE A 103 -10.46 -7.56 9.08
C ILE A 103 -11.14 -8.85 8.61
N ALA A 104 -11.49 -9.74 9.55
CA ALA A 104 -12.22 -10.98 9.25
C ALA A 104 -13.59 -10.72 8.60
N GLU A 105 -14.38 -9.74 9.09
CA GLU A 105 -15.64 -9.33 8.48
C GLU A 105 -15.45 -8.88 7.02
N TYR A 106 -14.43 -8.08 6.74
CA TYR A 106 -14.14 -7.60 5.38
C TYR A 106 -13.65 -8.74 4.46
N ILE A 107 -12.87 -9.69 4.96
CA ILE A 107 -12.47 -10.89 4.20
C ILE A 107 -13.71 -11.70 3.80
N CYS A 108 -14.63 -11.95 4.75
CA CYS A 108 -15.88 -12.63 4.48
C CYS A 108 -16.75 -11.85 3.46
N LEU A 109 -16.80 -10.52 3.56
CA LEU A 109 -17.50 -9.67 2.60
C LEU A 109 -16.93 -9.80 1.18
N LEU A 110 -15.62 -9.89 1.02
CA LEU A 110 -14.97 -10.10 -0.28
C LEU A 110 -15.37 -11.45 -0.90
N GLU A 111 -15.44 -12.52 -0.11
CA GLU A 111 -15.97 -13.82 -0.56
C GLU A 111 -17.42 -13.68 -1.07
N GLN A 112 -18.29 -13.03 -0.29
CA GLN A 112 -19.70 -12.79 -0.68
C GLN A 112 -19.81 -11.98 -1.98
N ARG A 113 -18.91 -11.03 -2.21
CA ARG A 113 -18.80 -10.25 -3.45
C ARG A 113 -18.19 -11.03 -4.61
N ARG A 114 -17.72 -12.26 -4.36
CA ARG A 114 -17.08 -13.13 -5.36
C ARG A 114 -15.92 -12.43 -6.08
N VAL A 115 -15.05 -11.78 -5.32
CA VAL A 115 -13.85 -11.20 -5.91
C VAL A 115 -12.95 -12.30 -6.47
N GLU A 116 -12.22 -12.01 -7.54
CA GLU A 116 -11.34 -12.98 -8.21
C GLU A 116 -9.93 -12.98 -7.63
N GLY A 117 -9.58 -11.95 -6.87
CA GLY A 117 -8.31 -11.82 -6.18
C GLY A 117 -8.38 -10.77 -5.10
N VAL A 118 -7.43 -10.80 -4.18
CA VAL A 118 -7.36 -9.88 -3.05
C VAL A 118 -5.93 -9.32 -2.89
N ILE A 119 -5.85 -8.03 -2.56
CA ILE A 119 -4.62 -7.39 -2.09
C ILE A 119 -4.83 -6.96 -0.64
N LEU A 120 -3.89 -7.33 0.24
CA LEU A 120 -3.81 -6.90 1.62
C LEU A 120 -2.61 -5.95 1.76
N MET A 121 -2.85 -4.71 2.18
CA MET A 121 -1.82 -3.68 2.17
C MET A 121 -1.38 -3.30 3.57
N GLY A 122 -0.15 -3.64 3.88
CA GLY A 122 0.51 -3.33 5.14
C GLY A 122 0.79 -4.55 6.01
N SER A 123 1.81 -4.44 6.83
CA SER A 123 2.26 -5.52 7.73
C SER A 123 1.28 -5.85 8.86
N MET A 124 0.30 -4.98 9.13
CA MET A 124 -0.77 -5.21 10.12
C MET A 124 -1.66 -6.42 9.78
N PHE A 125 -1.70 -6.82 8.51
CA PHE A 125 -2.42 -8.04 8.09
C PHE A 125 -1.63 -9.34 8.37
N MET A 126 -0.44 -9.27 8.96
CA MET A 126 0.40 -10.44 9.26
C MET A 126 0.03 -11.06 10.61
N THR A 127 -1.23 -11.45 10.81
CA THR A 127 -1.73 -12.09 12.03
C THR A 127 -2.22 -13.51 11.76
N ASP A 128 -2.23 -14.36 12.81
CA ASP A 128 -2.79 -15.71 12.71
C ASP A 128 -4.29 -15.69 12.41
N ALA A 129 -5.01 -14.68 12.90
CA ALA A 129 -6.42 -14.49 12.62
C ALA A 129 -6.66 -14.22 11.13
N VAL A 130 -5.89 -13.33 10.50
CA VAL A 130 -5.95 -13.06 9.05
C VAL A 130 -5.59 -14.31 8.26
N LYS A 131 -4.55 -15.03 8.67
CA LYS A 131 -4.12 -16.28 8.05
C LYS A 131 -5.24 -17.33 8.02
N GLU A 132 -5.95 -17.49 9.12
CA GLU A 132 -7.06 -18.44 9.23
C GLU A 132 -8.28 -18.00 8.38
N ASN A 133 -8.60 -16.71 8.38
CA ASN A 133 -9.69 -16.20 7.54
C ASN A 133 -9.40 -16.33 6.03
N ILE A 134 -8.15 -16.15 5.60
CA ILE A 134 -7.76 -16.44 4.20
C ILE A 134 -7.97 -17.92 3.87
N ARG A 135 -7.60 -18.83 4.78
CA ARG A 135 -7.84 -20.28 4.58
C ARG A 135 -9.31 -20.62 4.44
N MET A 136 -10.16 -20.03 5.27
CA MET A 136 -11.59 -20.32 5.28
C MET A 136 -12.33 -19.73 4.08
N HIS A 137 -12.05 -18.48 3.74
CA HIS A 137 -12.88 -17.69 2.82
C HIS A 137 -12.24 -17.43 1.45
N LEU A 138 -10.89 -17.45 1.35
CA LEU A 138 -10.18 -17.04 0.14
C LEU A 138 -9.25 -18.13 -0.41
N SER A 139 -9.39 -19.39 0.03
CA SER A 139 -8.47 -20.49 -0.30
C SER A 139 -8.29 -20.75 -1.80
N ASN A 140 -9.28 -20.40 -2.62
CA ASN A 140 -9.32 -20.70 -4.05
C ASN A 140 -9.00 -19.50 -4.95
N ILE A 141 -8.65 -18.35 -4.38
CA ILE A 141 -8.32 -17.14 -5.14
C ILE A 141 -6.93 -16.63 -4.74
N PRO A 142 -6.20 -15.98 -5.66
CA PRO A 142 -4.91 -15.42 -5.34
C PRO A 142 -5.04 -14.25 -4.37
N VAL A 143 -4.18 -14.25 -3.36
CA VAL A 143 -4.01 -13.15 -2.41
C VAL A 143 -2.59 -12.63 -2.52
N VAL A 144 -2.42 -11.31 -2.58
CA VAL A 144 -1.11 -10.67 -2.56
C VAL A 144 -1.02 -9.70 -1.39
N MET A 145 0.07 -9.76 -0.66
CA MET A 145 0.36 -8.82 0.42
C MET A 145 1.40 -7.80 -0.02
N VAL A 146 1.14 -6.53 0.23
CA VAL A 146 2.09 -5.43 0.06
C VAL A 146 2.68 -5.10 1.42
N ASN A 147 3.98 -5.10 1.51
CA ASN A 147 4.75 -5.00 2.75
C ASN A 147 4.31 -6.01 3.82
N GLY A 148 4.12 -7.25 3.38
CA GLY A 148 3.72 -8.37 4.24
C GLY A 148 3.79 -9.70 3.50
N TYR A 149 3.72 -10.79 4.27
CA TYR A 149 3.66 -12.15 3.74
C TYR A 149 3.09 -13.11 4.78
N LEU A 150 2.23 -14.01 4.33
CA LEU A 150 1.74 -15.14 5.12
C LEU A 150 2.03 -16.44 4.35
N ASP A 151 2.58 -17.42 5.03
CA ASP A 151 2.88 -18.72 4.43
C ASP A 151 1.59 -19.53 4.22
N LEU A 152 0.98 -19.34 3.05
CA LEU A 152 -0.21 -20.03 2.54
C LEU A 152 -0.05 -20.30 1.04
N PRO A 153 -0.59 -21.41 0.51
CA PRO A 153 -0.38 -21.83 -0.88
C PRO A 153 -0.81 -20.79 -1.93
N ASN A 154 -1.84 -20.02 -1.64
CA ASN A 154 -2.43 -19.01 -2.54
C ASN A 154 -2.02 -17.57 -2.20
N VAL A 155 -1.11 -17.37 -1.24
CA VAL A 155 -0.64 -16.05 -0.83
C VAL A 155 0.76 -15.80 -1.41
N SER A 156 0.94 -14.67 -2.07
CA SER A 156 2.23 -14.11 -2.41
C SER A 156 2.42 -12.79 -1.68
N GLY A 157 3.66 -12.36 -1.50
CA GLY A 157 3.95 -11.09 -0.85
C GLY A 157 5.15 -10.39 -1.48
N VAL A 158 5.12 -9.07 -1.46
CA VAL A 158 6.26 -8.22 -1.73
C VAL A 158 6.53 -7.39 -0.47
N ILE A 159 7.76 -7.43 0.02
CA ILE A 159 8.20 -6.76 1.25
C ILE A 159 9.35 -5.81 0.92
N VAL A 160 9.53 -4.81 1.79
CA VAL A 160 10.69 -3.93 1.75
C VAL A 160 11.67 -4.33 2.85
N ASP A 161 12.96 -4.18 2.59
CA ASP A 161 14.03 -4.40 3.57
C ASP A 161 14.18 -3.15 4.46
N GLU A 162 13.23 -2.99 5.40
CA GLU A 162 13.12 -1.79 6.24
C GLU A 162 14.22 -1.73 7.29
N ASP A 163 14.67 -2.87 7.79
CA ASP A 163 15.70 -2.91 8.83
C ASP A 163 17.05 -2.48 8.26
N ALA A 164 17.49 -3.04 7.14
CA ALA A 164 18.70 -2.62 6.44
C ALA A 164 18.62 -1.15 5.96
N GLY A 165 17.43 -0.69 5.55
CA GLY A 165 17.22 0.70 5.15
C GLY A 165 17.44 1.68 6.30
N VAL A 166 16.87 1.42 7.47
CA VAL A 166 17.04 2.27 8.65
C VAL A 166 18.47 2.19 9.19
N GLU A 167 19.10 1.01 9.14
CA GLU A 167 20.52 0.86 9.48
C GLU A 167 21.39 1.78 8.60
N GLN A 168 21.09 1.87 7.29
CA GLN A 168 21.78 2.78 6.37
C GLN A 168 21.55 4.26 6.74
N CYS A 169 20.34 4.63 7.21
CA CYS A 169 20.05 5.98 7.69
C CYS A 169 20.93 6.35 8.90
N VAL A 170 21.07 5.44 9.86
CA VAL A 170 22.01 5.62 10.99
C VAL A 170 23.44 5.80 10.45
N GLY A 171 23.87 4.92 9.54
CA GLY A 171 25.19 5.00 8.92
C GLY A 171 25.44 6.34 8.19
N LEU A 172 24.42 6.89 7.52
CA LEU A 172 24.51 8.24 6.90
C LEU A 172 24.77 9.30 7.97
N LEU A 173 24.01 9.30 9.06
CA LEU A 173 24.20 10.27 10.14
C LEU A 173 25.60 10.17 10.77
N PHE A 174 26.10 8.95 11.01
CA PHE A 174 27.47 8.76 11.50
C PHE A 174 28.53 9.32 10.52
N ARG A 175 28.37 9.09 9.20
CA ARG A 175 29.26 9.69 8.18
C ARG A 175 29.25 11.22 8.20
N LYS A 176 28.11 11.81 8.59
CA LYS A 176 27.95 13.26 8.80
C LYS A 176 28.41 13.74 10.20
N ASN A 177 29.11 12.90 10.96
CA ASN A 177 29.54 13.16 12.33
C ASN A 177 28.42 13.39 13.35
N LYS A 178 27.20 12.90 13.08
CA LYS A 178 26.06 12.91 13.99
C LYS A 178 26.01 11.58 14.72
N LYS A 179 26.38 11.53 16.00
CA LYS A 179 26.53 10.28 16.76
C LYS A 179 25.42 10.08 17.81
N LYS A 180 24.81 11.17 18.27
CA LYS A 180 23.70 11.15 19.25
C LYS A 180 22.40 11.21 18.49
N ILE A 181 21.84 10.05 18.21
CA ILE A 181 20.70 9.87 17.31
C ILE A 181 19.52 9.33 18.10
N ALA A 182 18.35 9.92 17.94
CA ALA A 182 17.09 9.38 18.41
C ALA A 182 16.29 8.77 17.25
N TYR A 183 15.43 7.81 17.57
CA TYR A 183 14.46 7.24 16.65
C TYR A 183 13.04 7.48 17.17
N VAL A 184 12.14 7.85 16.24
CA VAL A 184 10.71 8.08 16.55
C VAL A 184 9.86 7.11 15.75
N SER A 185 9.08 6.29 16.45
CA SER A 185 8.14 5.33 15.86
C SER A 185 6.69 5.77 16.06
N GLU A 186 5.84 5.58 15.03
CA GLU A 186 4.39 5.79 15.13
C GLU A 186 3.63 4.48 15.34
N SER A 187 4.31 3.33 15.39
CA SER A 187 3.65 2.03 15.38
C SER A 187 4.55 0.93 15.93
N GLU A 188 3.93 -0.04 16.59
CA GLU A 188 4.52 -1.34 16.95
C GLU A 188 4.10 -2.46 15.99
N SER A 189 3.62 -2.10 14.78
CA SER A 189 3.37 -3.07 13.72
C SER A 189 4.64 -3.85 13.35
N PRO A 190 4.55 -5.01 12.69
CA PRO A 190 5.74 -5.72 12.22
C PRO A 190 6.72 -4.86 11.42
N SER A 191 6.23 -3.96 10.56
CA SER A 191 7.04 -2.95 9.87
C SER A 191 7.70 -1.97 10.85
N GLY A 192 6.95 -1.43 11.82
CA GLY A 192 7.50 -0.54 12.85
C GLY A 192 8.61 -1.20 13.65
N LEU A 193 8.43 -2.46 14.06
CA LEU A 193 9.43 -3.23 14.79
C LEU A 193 10.68 -3.51 13.93
N ASN A 194 10.54 -3.80 12.64
CA ASN A 194 11.68 -3.96 11.72
C ASN A 194 12.50 -2.66 11.62
N LYS A 195 11.85 -1.52 11.49
CA LYS A 195 12.51 -0.21 11.45
C LYS A 195 13.26 0.09 12.76
N ILE A 196 12.65 -0.20 13.91
CA ILE A 196 13.30 -0.07 15.23
C ILE A 196 14.52 -1.00 15.30
N GLN A 197 14.41 -2.23 14.79
CA GLN A 197 15.53 -3.16 14.78
C GLN A 197 16.69 -2.63 13.92
N GLY A 198 16.39 -2.07 12.75
CA GLY A 198 17.39 -1.42 11.89
C GLY A 198 18.10 -0.23 12.58
N TYR A 199 17.35 0.59 13.32
CA TYR A 199 17.94 1.64 14.14
C TYR A 199 18.89 1.06 15.20
N ARG A 200 18.47 0.02 15.92
CA ARG A 200 19.30 -0.65 16.92
C ARG A 200 20.57 -1.23 16.30
N ASN A 201 20.43 -1.97 15.20
CA ASN A 201 21.56 -2.56 14.49
C ASN A 201 22.56 -1.49 14.05
N GLY A 202 22.08 -0.40 13.43
CA GLY A 202 22.92 0.70 12.99
C GLY A 202 23.65 1.40 14.13
N MET A 203 22.99 1.64 15.25
CA MET A 203 23.62 2.25 16.43
C MET A 203 24.69 1.34 17.03
N LEU A 204 24.38 0.05 17.25
CA LEU A 204 25.32 -0.94 17.81
C LEU A 204 26.53 -1.15 16.89
N ALA A 205 26.32 -1.24 15.57
CA ALA A 205 27.40 -1.36 14.58
C ALA A 205 28.37 -0.17 14.61
N ASN A 206 27.91 0.99 15.08
CA ASN A 206 28.71 2.21 15.23
C ASN A 206 29.20 2.44 16.68
N GLY A 207 29.10 1.44 17.55
CA GLY A 207 29.70 1.43 18.89
C GLY A 207 28.85 2.04 19.99
N ALA A 208 27.54 2.25 19.77
CA ALA A 208 26.62 2.62 20.83
C ALA A 208 26.37 1.43 21.78
N GLU A 209 26.10 1.71 23.05
CA GLU A 209 25.66 0.71 24.00
C GLU A 209 24.15 0.50 23.91
N SER A 210 23.68 -0.74 24.07
CA SER A 210 22.26 -1.09 23.92
C SER A 210 21.33 -0.28 24.85
N ASP A 211 21.78 0.00 26.07
CA ASP A 211 21.02 0.72 27.09
C ASP A 211 21.01 2.25 26.88
N SER A 212 21.78 2.75 25.89
CA SER A 212 21.89 4.17 25.57
C SER A 212 21.04 4.61 24.36
N LEU A 213 20.18 3.72 23.83
CA LEU A 213 19.39 4.00 22.64
C LEU A 213 18.14 4.83 22.96
N TRP A 214 17.93 5.88 22.21
CA TRP A 214 16.79 6.81 22.38
C TRP A 214 15.69 6.47 21.40
N ILE A 215 14.67 5.73 21.86
CA ILE A 215 13.52 5.34 21.06
C ILE A 215 12.27 5.98 21.67
N TYR A 216 11.56 6.74 20.86
CA TYR A 216 10.35 7.45 21.22
C TYR A 216 9.17 6.95 20.41
N TYR A 217 7.96 7.06 20.97
CA TYR A 217 6.73 6.71 20.30
C TYR A 217 5.80 7.92 20.25
N THR A 218 5.07 8.07 19.15
CA THR A 218 3.94 8.97 19.03
C THR A 218 2.63 8.24 19.34
N GLU A 219 1.59 8.96 19.78
CA GLU A 219 0.26 8.38 20.00
C GLU A 219 -0.45 8.16 18.65
N ASP A 220 -0.27 9.11 17.74
CA ASP A 220 -0.81 9.11 16.39
C ASP A 220 0.31 9.40 15.37
N ARG A 221 -0.08 9.52 14.10
CA ARG A 221 0.84 9.75 12.97
C ARG A 221 0.64 11.11 12.28
N TYR A 222 0.20 12.11 13.04
CA TYR A 222 0.00 13.45 12.49
C TYR A 222 1.25 14.32 12.66
N LEU A 223 1.27 15.42 11.91
CA LEU A 223 2.34 16.42 11.98
C LEU A 223 2.56 16.94 13.42
N LYS A 224 1.44 17.14 14.16
CA LYS A 224 1.49 17.60 15.55
C LYS A 224 2.23 16.62 16.48
N ASP A 225 2.03 15.32 16.28
CA ASP A 225 2.67 14.31 17.11
C ASP A 225 4.20 14.31 16.90
N GLY A 226 4.63 14.50 15.64
CA GLY A 226 6.03 14.70 15.30
C GLY A 226 6.63 15.96 15.92
N TYR A 227 5.86 17.05 15.94
CA TYR A 227 6.27 18.28 16.62
C TYR A 227 6.44 18.07 18.12
N ASP A 228 5.41 17.54 18.80
CA ASP A 228 5.40 17.38 20.26
C ASP A 228 6.51 16.43 20.74
N VAL A 229 6.69 15.29 20.07
CA VAL A 229 7.77 14.32 20.42
C VAL A 229 9.15 14.94 20.21
N THR A 230 9.33 15.75 19.16
CA THR A 230 10.61 16.42 18.92
C THR A 230 10.93 17.43 19.99
N VAL A 231 9.96 18.28 20.39
CA VAL A 231 10.15 19.20 21.52
C VAL A 231 10.55 18.46 22.79
N ARG A 232 9.93 17.28 23.04
CA ARG A 232 10.29 16.42 24.18
C ARG A 232 11.72 15.91 24.08
N ILE A 233 12.13 15.39 22.90
CA ILE A 233 13.51 14.89 22.69
C ILE A 233 14.52 16.02 22.91
N LEU A 234 14.29 17.21 22.35
CA LEU A 234 15.20 18.35 22.47
C LEU A 234 15.35 18.83 23.93
N LYS A 235 14.31 18.65 24.75
CA LYS A 235 14.34 18.98 26.18
C LYS A 235 15.09 17.90 27.00
N GLU A 236 14.83 16.63 26.71
CA GLU A 236 15.44 15.50 27.42
C GLU A 236 16.90 15.31 27.02
N HIS A 237 17.22 15.53 25.76
CA HIS A 237 18.54 15.37 25.17
C HIS A 237 18.98 16.63 24.39
N PRO A 238 19.37 17.71 25.07
CA PRO A 238 19.77 18.97 24.40
C PRO A 238 20.98 18.81 23.48
N ASP A 239 21.71 17.73 23.59
CA ASP A 239 22.88 17.39 22.80
C ASP A 239 22.59 16.37 21.66
N VAL A 240 21.32 16.05 21.39
CA VAL A 240 20.93 15.24 20.23
C VAL A 240 21.41 15.88 18.93
N GLN A 241 21.89 15.06 18.01
CA GLN A 241 22.51 15.49 16.76
C GLN A 241 21.73 15.01 15.53
N GLY A 242 20.93 13.94 15.67
CA GLY A 242 20.11 13.43 14.61
C GLY A 242 18.81 12.81 15.13
N ILE A 243 17.75 12.87 14.35
CA ILE A 243 16.50 12.15 14.63
C ILE A 243 16.04 11.47 13.36
N ILE A 244 15.72 10.17 13.45
CA ILE A 244 15.12 9.39 12.37
C ILE A 244 13.67 9.14 12.75
N TYR A 245 12.75 9.46 11.86
CA TYR A 245 11.30 9.28 12.06
C TYR A 245 10.80 8.16 11.16
N SER A 246 9.91 7.33 11.66
CA SER A 246 9.34 6.18 10.96
C SER A 246 8.49 6.51 9.73
N VAL A 247 8.01 7.78 9.59
CA VAL A 247 7.31 8.30 8.41
C VAL A 247 7.59 9.80 8.21
N ASP A 248 7.54 10.27 6.97
CA ASP A 248 7.83 11.65 6.60
C ASP A 248 6.87 12.67 7.22
N LEU A 249 5.59 12.31 7.45
CA LEU A 249 4.61 13.23 8.01
C LEU A 249 4.96 13.65 9.44
N ILE A 250 5.37 12.71 10.30
CA ILE A 250 5.84 13.06 11.64
C ILE A 250 7.20 13.74 11.59
N ALA A 251 8.08 13.37 10.63
CA ALA A 251 9.35 14.05 10.42
C ALA A 251 9.17 15.52 10.02
N ALA A 252 8.15 15.84 9.22
CA ALA A 252 7.81 17.22 8.88
C ALA A 252 7.44 18.03 10.14
N GLY A 253 6.68 17.44 11.07
CA GLY A 253 6.44 18.04 12.39
C GLY A 253 7.72 18.26 13.17
N GLY A 254 8.66 17.30 13.08
CA GLY A 254 9.99 17.41 13.68
C GLY A 254 10.82 18.56 13.12
N VAL A 255 10.78 18.78 11.79
CA VAL A 255 11.44 19.94 11.16
C VAL A 255 10.89 21.24 11.72
N HIS A 256 9.55 21.39 11.80
CA HIS A 256 8.93 22.60 12.37
C HIS A 256 9.36 22.81 13.83
N ALA A 257 9.30 21.75 14.65
CA ALA A 257 9.71 21.85 16.06
C ALA A 257 11.19 22.24 16.21
N ALA A 258 12.09 21.66 15.43
CA ALA A 258 13.51 21.99 15.46
C ALA A 258 13.75 23.47 15.16
N LEU A 259 13.13 24.00 14.11
CA LEU A 259 13.25 25.40 13.72
C LEU A 259 12.65 26.34 14.76
N ASP A 260 11.47 26.06 15.32
CA ASP A 260 10.82 26.85 16.35
C ASP A 260 11.64 26.89 17.67
N GLN A 261 12.36 25.80 17.97
CA GLN A 261 13.29 25.72 19.10
C GLN A 261 14.68 26.30 18.80
N GLY A 262 14.88 26.90 17.62
CA GLY A 262 16.12 27.58 17.23
C GLY A 262 17.27 26.63 16.87
N TYR A 263 16.98 25.39 16.52
CA TYR A 263 17.99 24.44 16.02
C TYR A 263 18.24 24.66 14.53
N ALA A 264 19.51 24.87 14.17
CA ALA A 264 19.92 24.88 12.76
C ALA A 264 19.85 23.46 12.19
N VAL A 265 19.04 23.27 11.14
CA VAL A 265 18.92 22.01 10.40
C VAL A 265 19.64 22.20 9.05
N PRO A 266 20.63 21.36 8.70
CA PRO A 266 21.12 20.15 9.37
C PRO A 266 22.29 20.43 10.33
N ASP A 267 22.85 21.63 10.42
CA ASP A 267 24.15 21.90 11.03
C ASP A 267 24.22 21.43 12.48
N ARG A 268 23.22 21.75 13.28
CA ARG A 268 23.12 21.27 14.66
C ARG A 268 22.34 19.98 14.78
N LEU A 269 21.21 19.84 14.10
CA LEU A 269 20.31 18.70 14.17
C LEU A 269 19.97 18.21 12.77
N ALA A 270 20.39 17.00 12.43
CA ALA A 270 20.02 16.35 11.18
C ALA A 270 18.73 15.55 11.36
N LEU A 271 17.85 15.57 10.35
CA LEU A 271 16.55 14.91 10.40
C LEU A 271 16.36 14.01 9.16
N ILE A 272 15.86 12.78 9.39
CA ILE A 272 15.56 11.82 8.33
C ILE A 272 14.13 11.34 8.52
N GLY A 273 13.34 11.32 7.44
CA GLY A 273 12.03 10.68 7.36
C GLY A 273 12.10 9.32 6.67
N ILE A 274 10.95 8.70 6.48
CA ILE A 274 10.77 7.45 5.71
C ILE A 274 9.50 7.60 4.86
N ASP A 275 9.48 6.97 3.68
CA ASP A 275 8.46 6.81 2.65
C ASP A 275 8.68 7.64 1.38
N ASN A 276 9.57 8.62 1.37
CA ASN A 276 9.78 9.53 0.24
C ASN A 276 8.47 10.15 -0.28
N SER A 277 7.65 10.58 0.65
CA SER A 277 6.34 11.16 0.38
C SER A 277 6.42 12.67 0.04
N VAL A 278 5.32 13.22 -0.43
CA VAL A 278 5.20 14.66 -0.72
C VAL A 278 5.53 15.55 0.48
N TYR A 279 5.35 15.06 1.69
CA TYR A 279 5.66 15.83 2.91
C TYR A 279 7.15 16.19 3.02
N GLY A 280 8.04 15.29 2.58
CA GLY A 280 9.47 15.56 2.56
C GLY A 280 9.89 16.68 1.60
N GLU A 281 9.13 16.88 0.52
CA GLU A 281 9.34 17.95 -0.45
C GLU A 281 8.77 19.30 0.01
N LEU A 282 7.77 19.29 0.91
CA LEU A 282 7.09 20.50 1.39
C LEU A 282 7.78 21.13 2.60
N THR A 283 8.69 20.44 3.27
CA THR A 283 9.47 21.03 4.36
C THR A 283 10.54 21.98 3.87
N MET A 284 10.95 22.92 4.73
CA MET A 284 12.09 23.79 4.51
C MET A 284 12.96 23.78 5.80
N PRO A 285 14.17 23.20 5.77
CA PRO A 285 14.83 22.56 4.63
C PRO A 285 14.10 21.29 4.16
N LYS A 286 14.31 20.88 2.88
CA LYS A 286 13.74 19.64 2.34
C LYS A 286 14.28 18.43 3.05
N LEU A 287 13.39 17.50 3.38
CA LEU A 287 13.68 16.35 4.23
C LEU A 287 14.38 15.23 3.46
N THR A 288 15.55 14.82 3.94
CA THR A 288 16.17 13.54 3.58
C THR A 288 15.27 12.41 4.04
N THR A 289 15.04 11.40 3.21
CA THR A 289 14.09 10.32 3.49
C THR A 289 14.58 8.98 2.96
N LEU A 290 14.15 7.91 3.60
CA LEU A 290 14.31 6.56 3.09
C LEU A 290 13.15 6.24 2.14
N ASP A 291 13.44 6.03 0.87
CA ASP A 291 12.46 5.61 -0.13
C ASP A 291 12.23 4.10 -0.05
N ASN A 292 11.06 3.71 0.40
CA ASN A 292 10.60 2.33 0.46
C ASN A 292 10.12 1.79 -0.90
N LYS A 293 10.39 2.53 -2.00
CA LYS A 293 10.06 2.10 -3.37
C LYS A 293 8.58 1.74 -3.55
N LEU A 294 7.69 2.56 -3.00
CA LEU A 294 6.25 2.33 -2.96
C LEU A 294 5.67 2.02 -4.35
N GLN A 295 6.10 2.73 -5.38
CA GLN A 295 5.63 2.49 -6.75
C GLN A 295 6.03 1.09 -7.23
N GLU A 296 7.31 0.71 -7.05
CA GLU A 296 7.82 -0.60 -7.44
C GLU A 296 7.13 -1.73 -6.66
N LEU A 297 6.96 -1.57 -5.34
CA LEU A 297 6.19 -2.52 -4.50
C LEU A 297 4.79 -2.73 -5.06
N SER A 298 4.10 -1.65 -5.43
CA SER A 298 2.73 -1.67 -5.93
C SER A 298 2.63 -2.33 -7.31
N GLU A 299 3.55 -2.03 -8.22
CA GLU A 299 3.62 -2.64 -9.56
C GLU A 299 3.94 -4.14 -9.48
N VAL A 300 4.87 -4.53 -8.59
CA VAL A 300 5.19 -5.94 -8.33
C VAL A 300 3.97 -6.66 -7.75
N ALA A 301 3.26 -6.05 -6.80
CA ALA A 301 2.04 -6.63 -6.22
C ALA A 301 0.95 -6.86 -7.27
N ALA A 302 0.68 -5.87 -8.13
CA ALA A 302 -0.27 -6.01 -9.23
C ALA A 302 0.15 -7.12 -10.22
N THR A 303 1.46 -7.23 -10.49
CA THR A 303 2.01 -8.29 -11.35
C THR A 303 1.85 -9.67 -10.72
N LEU A 304 2.15 -9.83 -9.43
CA LEU A 304 1.95 -11.10 -8.71
C LEU A 304 0.48 -11.51 -8.71
N LEU A 305 -0.43 -10.56 -8.48
CA LEU A 305 -1.86 -10.85 -8.52
C LEU A 305 -2.30 -11.29 -9.91
N ARG A 306 -1.88 -10.59 -10.97
CA ARG A 306 -2.14 -10.99 -12.36
C ARG A 306 -1.67 -12.41 -12.65
N MET A 307 -0.44 -12.74 -12.25
CA MET A 307 0.12 -14.08 -12.44
C MET A 307 -0.68 -15.16 -11.67
N GLY A 308 -1.17 -14.83 -10.48
CA GLY A 308 -2.07 -15.69 -9.71
C GLY A 308 -3.42 -15.91 -10.40
N LEU A 309 -4.01 -14.84 -10.94
CA LEU A 309 -5.26 -14.90 -11.71
C LEU A 309 -5.14 -15.73 -13.01
N GLU A 310 -3.97 -15.73 -13.62
CA GLU A 310 -3.63 -16.55 -14.78
C GLU A 310 -3.27 -18.01 -14.41
N GLY A 311 -3.24 -18.35 -13.12
CA GLY A 311 -2.86 -19.67 -12.62
C GLY A 311 -1.36 -20.00 -12.75
N SER A 312 -0.52 -18.99 -13.04
CA SER A 312 0.89 -19.18 -13.37
C SER A 312 1.82 -19.27 -12.16
N ILE A 313 1.52 -18.61 -11.06
CA ILE A 313 2.38 -18.52 -9.86
C ILE A 313 1.54 -18.37 -8.60
N GLN A 314 1.93 -19.11 -7.55
CA GLN A 314 1.39 -19.00 -6.19
C GLN A 314 2.55 -19.08 -5.18
N ASN A 315 2.34 -18.50 -4.00
CA ASN A 315 3.27 -18.56 -2.85
C ASN A 315 4.69 -18.05 -3.16
N LYS A 316 4.80 -16.79 -3.60
CA LYS A 316 6.10 -16.11 -3.74
C LYS A 316 6.27 -15.03 -2.70
N LYS A 317 7.47 -14.94 -2.17
CA LYS A 317 7.92 -13.83 -1.34
C LYS A 317 9.05 -13.10 -2.07
N LEU A 318 8.81 -11.85 -2.44
CA LEU A 318 9.79 -10.98 -3.08
C LEU A 318 10.21 -9.88 -2.11
N MET A 319 11.43 -9.38 -2.27
CA MET A 319 11.97 -8.29 -1.47
C MET A 319 12.43 -7.18 -2.40
N VAL A 320 12.11 -5.94 -2.03
CA VAL A 320 12.58 -4.71 -2.65
C VAL A 320 13.49 -4.00 -1.65
N PHE A 321 14.58 -3.44 -2.13
CA PHE A 321 15.51 -2.72 -1.28
C PHE A 321 15.19 -1.22 -1.28
N SER A 322 15.16 -0.64 -0.08
CA SER A 322 14.99 0.79 0.11
C SER A 322 16.23 1.57 -0.30
N GLU A 323 16.08 2.87 -0.54
CA GLU A 323 17.17 3.77 -0.94
C GLU A 323 17.05 5.10 -0.20
N ILE A 324 18.16 5.66 0.26
CA ILE A 324 18.16 6.98 0.88
C ILE A 324 18.13 8.05 -0.21
N ILE A 325 17.15 8.93 -0.15
CA ILE A 325 17.08 10.15 -0.95
C ILE A 325 17.60 11.31 -0.09
N GLU A 326 18.88 11.60 -0.25
CA GLU A 326 19.53 12.68 0.52
C GLU A 326 19.07 14.04 0.01
N ARG A 327 18.67 14.92 0.94
CA ARG A 327 18.23 16.30 0.70
C ARG A 327 18.90 17.26 1.69
N GLU A 328 18.24 18.36 2.02
CA GLU A 328 18.82 19.49 2.76
C GLU A 328 18.83 19.28 4.30
N SER A 329 18.11 18.30 4.83
CA SER A 329 17.98 18.08 6.28
C SER A 329 19.09 17.20 6.90
N THR A 330 20.07 16.75 6.08
CA THR A 330 21.24 15.97 6.54
C THR A 330 22.55 16.46 5.99
#